data_78e9535c3cfe0aaca0cc9ceb5e58ddc6
#
_entry.id   78e9535c3cfe0aaca0cc9ceb5e58ddc6
#
_cell.length_a   1.000
_cell.length_b   1.000
_cell.length_c   1.000
_cell.angle_alpha   90.00
_cell.angle_beta   90.00
_cell.angle_gamma   90.00
#
_symmetry.space_group_name_H-M   'P 1'
#
loop_
_entity.id
_entity.type
_entity.pdbx_description
1 polymer ?
#
loop_
_entity_poly.entity_id
_entity_poly.type
_entity_poly.pdbx_seq_one_letter_code
_entity_poly.pdbx_strand_id
1 'polypeptide(L)'
;MMRLCSTGERCRSDIIKKLDGCGLPASDVSDIVEKLCRDGYIDETRYADAFVHDKSVLQGWGANKIRMALRQKRIDDRAIASAFEDMDREGAESKLLAVIKAKWKSLDGEADIKKKQAKLLRFALGRGYDYSEIKDAYEKIVDNI
;
A
#
# COMPACT_ATOMS: atom_id res chain seq x y z
N MET A 1 17.52 -17.21 -6.66
CA MET A 1 16.24 -16.76 -6.08
C MET A 1 16.24 -16.60 -4.56
N MET A 2 16.86 -17.50 -3.82
CA MET A 2 17.00 -17.36 -2.36
C MET A 2 17.68 -16.04 -1.97
N ARG A 3 18.69 -15.62 -2.70
CA ARG A 3 19.39 -14.36 -2.48
C ARG A 3 18.47 -13.17 -2.66
N LEU A 4 17.59 -13.19 -3.66
CA LEU A 4 16.62 -12.13 -3.92
C LEU A 4 15.61 -12.01 -2.78
N CYS A 5 15.11 -13.15 -2.28
CA CYS A 5 14.15 -13.17 -1.17
C CYS A 5 14.79 -12.72 0.15
N SER A 6 16.08 -12.94 0.36
CA SER A 6 16.77 -12.53 1.60
C SER A 6 17.05 -11.03 1.67
N THR A 7 17.00 -10.30 0.55
CA THR A 7 17.22 -8.84 0.54
C THR A 7 15.95 -8.03 0.78
N GLY A 8 14.79 -8.69 0.89
CA GLY A 8 13.50 -8.06 1.17
C GLY A 8 12.36 -9.05 0.96
N GLU A 9 11.18 -8.70 1.42
CA GLU A 9 10.00 -9.56 1.23
C GLU A 9 9.59 -9.57 -0.24
N ARG A 10 9.26 -10.77 -0.75
CA ARG A 10 8.79 -10.98 -2.11
C ARG A 10 7.53 -11.84 -2.09
N CYS A 11 6.58 -11.56 -2.97
CA CYS A 11 5.41 -12.40 -3.15
C CYS A 11 5.63 -13.39 -4.30
N ARG A 12 4.75 -14.41 -4.39
CA ARG A 12 4.83 -15.43 -5.44
C ARG A 12 4.83 -14.80 -6.83
N SER A 13 3.94 -13.84 -7.08
CA SER A 13 3.80 -13.23 -8.40
C SER A 13 5.07 -12.49 -8.84
N ASP A 14 5.77 -11.83 -7.92
CA ASP A 14 7.02 -11.14 -8.20
C ASP A 14 8.12 -12.15 -8.62
N ILE A 15 8.22 -13.26 -7.90
CA ILE A 15 9.21 -14.31 -8.20
C ILE A 15 8.87 -15.00 -9.51
N ILE A 16 7.60 -15.30 -9.77
CA ILE A 16 7.17 -15.93 -11.02
C ILE A 16 7.54 -15.05 -12.22
N LYS A 17 7.26 -13.75 -12.15
CA LYS A 17 7.63 -12.82 -13.23
C LYS A 17 9.13 -12.82 -13.48
N LYS A 18 9.92 -12.85 -12.43
CA LYS A 18 11.38 -12.85 -12.53
C LYS A 18 11.89 -14.14 -13.18
N LEU A 19 11.35 -15.29 -12.79
CA LEU A 19 11.72 -16.59 -13.35
C LEU A 19 11.24 -16.75 -14.79
N ASP A 20 10.08 -16.25 -15.14
CA ASP A 20 9.57 -16.24 -16.51
C ASP A 20 10.53 -15.48 -17.44
N GLY A 21 11.12 -14.39 -16.95
CA GLY A 21 12.14 -13.64 -17.70
C GLY A 21 13.43 -14.39 -17.93
N CYS A 22 13.68 -15.49 -17.20
CA CYS A 22 14.86 -16.33 -17.38
C CYS A 22 14.68 -17.48 -18.38
N GLY A 23 13.48 -17.60 -18.97
CA GLY A 23 13.22 -18.60 -20.01
C GLY A 23 13.04 -20.02 -19.50
N LEU A 24 12.73 -20.21 -18.21
CA LEU A 24 12.50 -21.53 -17.62
C LEU A 24 11.12 -22.07 -17.99
N PRO A 25 10.98 -23.43 -18.11
CA PRO A 25 9.66 -24.05 -18.27
C PRO A 25 8.74 -23.74 -17.09
N ALA A 26 7.43 -23.66 -17.35
CA ALA A 26 6.44 -23.33 -16.31
C ALA A 26 6.46 -24.32 -15.14
N SER A 27 6.70 -25.62 -15.41
CA SER A 27 6.81 -26.65 -14.37
C SER A 27 7.98 -26.39 -13.44
N ASP A 28 9.12 -25.97 -13.98
CA ASP A 28 10.33 -25.66 -13.19
C ASP A 28 10.10 -24.40 -12.34
N VAL A 29 9.43 -23.38 -12.89
CA VAL A 29 9.05 -22.17 -12.16
C VAL A 29 8.17 -22.53 -10.97
N SER A 30 7.16 -23.36 -11.17
CA SER A 30 6.24 -23.79 -10.10
C SER A 30 6.99 -24.53 -8.99
N ASP A 31 7.88 -25.46 -9.34
CA ASP A 31 8.66 -26.22 -8.37
C ASP A 31 9.60 -25.33 -7.55
N ILE A 32 10.24 -24.36 -8.19
CA ILE A 32 11.12 -23.41 -7.50
C ILE A 32 10.32 -22.55 -6.51
N VAL A 33 9.15 -22.03 -6.94
CA VAL A 33 8.29 -21.21 -6.10
C VAL A 33 7.79 -21.99 -4.88
N GLU A 34 7.36 -23.24 -5.07
CA GLU A 34 6.90 -24.09 -3.96
C GLU A 34 8.03 -24.36 -2.95
N LYS A 35 9.23 -24.62 -3.44
CA LYS A 35 10.38 -24.82 -2.57
C LYS A 35 10.71 -23.57 -1.77
N LEU A 36 10.69 -22.40 -2.40
CA LEU A 36 10.92 -21.13 -1.71
C LEU A 36 9.87 -20.87 -0.63
N CYS A 37 8.60 -21.23 -0.88
CA CYS A 37 7.54 -21.13 0.11
C CYS A 37 7.77 -22.08 1.29
N ARG A 38 8.11 -23.35 1.01
CA ARG A 38 8.37 -24.36 2.06
C ARG A 38 9.55 -23.97 2.94
N ASP A 39 10.59 -23.41 2.35
CA ASP A 39 11.80 -23.02 3.06
C ASP A 39 11.69 -21.64 3.73
N GLY A 40 10.54 -21.00 3.63
CA GLY A 40 10.27 -19.71 4.28
C GLY A 40 10.85 -18.48 3.59
N TYR A 41 11.37 -18.61 2.38
CA TYR A 41 11.89 -17.48 1.60
C TYR A 41 10.78 -16.63 1.00
N ILE A 42 9.63 -17.26 0.72
CA ILE A 42 8.43 -16.57 0.28
C ILE A 42 7.36 -16.78 1.36
N ASP A 43 6.88 -15.68 1.93
CA ASP A 43 5.81 -15.71 2.93
C ASP A 43 4.86 -14.54 2.59
N GLU A 44 3.70 -14.88 2.07
CA GLU A 44 2.72 -13.89 1.61
C GLU A 44 2.14 -13.07 2.76
N THR A 45 2.05 -13.65 3.96
CA THR A 45 1.60 -12.92 5.16
C THR A 45 2.61 -11.85 5.55
N ARG A 46 3.90 -12.22 5.62
CA ARG A 46 4.96 -11.22 5.90
C ARG A 46 5.02 -10.16 4.82
N TYR A 47 4.87 -10.56 3.55
CA TYR A 47 4.85 -9.62 2.44
C TYR A 47 3.71 -8.61 2.57
N ALA A 48 2.50 -9.10 2.86
CA ALA A 48 1.33 -8.23 3.02
C ALA A 48 1.51 -7.27 4.21
N ASP A 49 2.00 -7.76 5.34
CA ASP A 49 2.25 -6.94 6.53
C ASP A 49 3.25 -5.81 6.22
N ALA A 50 4.38 -6.15 5.60
CA ALA A 50 5.40 -5.19 5.24
C ALA A 50 4.88 -4.17 4.21
N PHE A 51 4.11 -4.64 3.23
CA PHE A 51 3.52 -3.80 2.19
C PHE A 51 2.53 -2.79 2.79
N VAL A 52 1.62 -3.25 3.64
CA VAL A 52 0.63 -2.39 4.30
C VAL A 52 1.34 -1.33 5.16
N HIS A 53 2.33 -1.72 5.94
CA HIS A 53 3.08 -0.78 6.77
C HIS A 53 3.81 0.27 5.91
N ASP A 54 4.56 -0.17 4.92
CA ASP A 54 5.31 0.73 4.05
C ASP A 54 4.40 1.73 3.33
N LYS A 55 3.32 1.24 2.73
CA LYS A 55 2.42 2.09 1.95
C LYS A 55 1.56 3.00 2.82
N SER A 56 1.07 2.52 3.97
CA SER A 56 0.20 3.33 4.82
C SER A 56 0.97 4.35 5.66
N VAL A 57 2.07 3.94 6.29
CA VAL A 57 2.81 4.77 7.23
C VAL A 57 3.88 5.62 6.56
N LEU A 58 4.64 5.04 5.63
CA LEU A 58 5.77 5.72 5.01
C LEU A 58 5.38 6.47 3.73
N GLN A 59 4.53 5.90 2.89
CA GLN A 59 4.20 6.49 1.59
C GLN A 59 2.85 7.20 1.53
N GLY A 60 2.01 7.06 2.55
CA GLY A 60 0.74 7.78 2.60
C GLY A 60 -0.28 7.31 1.58
N TRP A 61 -0.43 5.98 1.43
CA TRP A 61 -1.51 5.38 0.65
C TRP A 61 -2.68 5.04 1.55
N GLY A 62 -3.90 5.21 1.05
CA GLY A 62 -5.10 4.75 1.75
C GLY A 62 -5.34 3.26 1.53
N ALA A 63 -6.21 2.70 2.37
CA ALA A 63 -6.50 1.26 2.36
C ALA A 63 -6.99 0.75 1.01
N ASN A 64 -7.81 1.51 0.30
CA ASN A 64 -8.37 1.09 -0.99
C ASN A 64 -7.28 0.85 -2.03
N LYS A 65 -6.30 1.75 -2.12
CA LYS A 65 -5.18 1.60 -3.05
C LYS A 65 -4.27 0.44 -2.67
N ILE A 66 -4.02 0.26 -1.38
CA ILE A 66 -3.19 -0.84 -0.86
C ILE A 66 -3.84 -2.19 -1.18
N ARG A 67 -5.14 -2.34 -0.89
CA ARG A 67 -5.88 -3.57 -1.19
C ARG A 67 -5.85 -3.91 -2.67
N MET A 68 -6.07 -2.91 -3.51
CA MET A 68 -6.04 -3.10 -4.97
C MET A 68 -4.67 -3.58 -5.43
N ALA A 69 -3.60 -2.98 -4.94
CA ALA A 69 -2.24 -3.37 -5.30
C ALA A 69 -1.92 -4.80 -4.86
N LEU A 70 -2.33 -5.19 -3.64
CA LEU A 70 -2.13 -6.54 -3.12
C LEU A 70 -2.93 -7.58 -3.91
N ARG A 71 -4.16 -7.26 -4.30
CA ARG A 71 -4.98 -8.13 -5.14
C ARG A 71 -4.36 -8.31 -6.53
N GLN A 72 -3.80 -7.27 -7.10
CA GLN A 72 -3.10 -7.36 -8.38
C GLN A 72 -1.88 -8.27 -8.30
N LYS A 73 -1.26 -8.38 -7.14
CA LYS A 73 -0.16 -9.30 -6.86
C LYS A 73 -0.64 -10.69 -6.46
N ARG A 74 -1.94 -10.93 -6.51
CA ARG A 74 -2.60 -12.21 -6.19
C ARG A 74 -2.35 -12.67 -4.76
N ILE A 75 -2.28 -11.74 -3.84
CA ILE A 75 -2.21 -12.04 -2.42
C ILE A 75 -3.59 -12.50 -1.95
N ASP A 76 -3.64 -13.56 -1.13
CA ASP A 76 -4.87 -14.11 -0.56
C ASP A 76 -5.57 -13.04 0.28
N ASP A 77 -6.91 -12.98 0.17
CA ASP A 77 -7.73 -12.03 0.94
C ASP A 77 -7.55 -12.19 2.45
N ARG A 78 -7.26 -13.39 2.95
CA ARG A 78 -6.97 -13.62 4.36
C ARG A 78 -5.68 -12.94 4.80
N ALA A 79 -4.64 -13.02 3.98
CA ALA A 79 -3.37 -12.35 4.25
C ALA A 79 -3.53 -10.83 4.23
N ILE A 80 -4.34 -10.32 3.30
CA ILE A 80 -4.66 -8.89 3.21
C ILE A 80 -5.41 -8.43 4.47
N ALA A 81 -6.46 -9.14 4.87
CA ALA A 81 -7.26 -8.82 6.05
C ALA A 81 -6.40 -8.84 7.33
N SER A 82 -5.56 -9.85 7.48
CA SER A 82 -4.64 -9.98 8.61
C SER A 82 -3.66 -8.80 8.67
N ALA A 83 -3.13 -8.38 7.52
CA ALA A 83 -2.22 -7.26 7.44
C ALA A 83 -2.86 -5.95 7.89
N PHE A 84 -4.14 -5.74 7.55
CA PHE A 84 -4.87 -4.56 8.00
C PHE A 84 -5.25 -4.61 9.48
N GLU A 85 -5.48 -5.80 10.03
CA GLU A 85 -5.70 -5.95 11.48
C GLU A 85 -4.44 -5.58 12.28
N ASP A 86 -3.27 -5.94 11.76
CA ASP A 86 -1.98 -5.69 12.41
C ASP A 86 -1.41 -4.29 12.08
N MET A 87 -2.09 -3.52 11.26
CA MET A 87 -1.62 -2.21 10.79
C MET A 87 -1.44 -1.22 11.94
N ASP A 88 -0.38 -0.43 11.87
CA ASP A 88 -0.15 0.71 12.76
C ASP A 88 -1.14 1.84 12.40
N ARG A 89 -2.28 1.85 13.09
CA ARG A 89 -3.35 2.82 12.82
C ARG A 89 -2.96 4.24 13.17
N GLU A 90 -2.27 4.43 14.27
CA GLU A 90 -1.79 5.76 14.67
C GLU A 90 -0.80 6.33 13.67
N GLY A 91 0.15 5.51 13.23
CA GLY A 91 1.12 5.90 12.21
C GLY A 91 0.44 6.23 10.88
N ALA A 92 -0.54 5.42 10.47
CA ALA A 92 -1.29 5.65 9.24
C ALA A 92 -2.13 6.94 9.32
N GLU A 93 -2.79 7.19 10.45
CA GLU A 93 -3.57 8.42 10.66
C GLU A 93 -2.68 9.66 10.67
N SER A 94 -1.53 9.59 11.35
CA SER A 94 -0.55 10.67 11.36
C SER A 94 -0.05 10.98 9.95
N LYS A 95 0.20 9.94 9.16
CA LYS A 95 0.63 10.11 7.77
C LYS A 95 -0.48 10.73 6.92
N LEU A 96 -1.72 10.30 7.10
CA LEU A 96 -2.88 10.89 6.40
C LEU A 96 -2.98 12.39 6.71
N LEU A 97 -2.91 12.78 7.98
CA LEU A 97 -2.95 14.18 8.37
C LEU A 97 -1.82 14.98 7.70
N ALA A 98 -0.60 14.43 7.70
CA ALA A 98 0.55 15.08 7.07
C ALA A 98 0.35 15.25 5.56
N VAL A 99 -0.17 14.23 4.89
CA VAL A 99 -0.43 14.25 3.44
C VAL A 99 -1.51 15.29 3.09
N ILE A 100 -2.61 15.30 3.83
CA ILE A 100 -3.72 16.23 3.63
C ILE A 100 -3.26 17.67 3.90
N LYS A 101 -2.55 17.90 4.99
CA LYS A 101 -2.02 19.21 5.35
C LYS A 101 -1.06 19.76 4.29
N ALA A 102 -0.14 18.92 3.81
CA ALA A 102 0.81 19.32 2.77
C ALA A 102 0.11 19.68 1.46
N LYS A 103 -0.88 18.86 1.05
CA LYS A 103 -1.64 19.13 -0.17
C LYS A 103 -2.48 20.41 -0.04
N TRP A 104 -3.16 20.58 1.09
CA TRP A 104 -3.96 21.79 1.35
C TRP A 104 -3.11 23.05 1.25
N LYS A 105 -1.94 23.02 1.87
CA LYS A 105 -0.99 24.13 1.81
C LYS A 105 -0.49 24.39 0.38
N SER A 106 -0.28 23.35 -0.41
CA SER A 106 0.15 23.50 -1.81
C SER A 106 -0.93 24.14 -2.69
N LEU A 107 -2.18 24.18 -2.24
CA LEU A 107 -3.30 24.76 -2.95
C LEU A 107 -3.60 26.21 -2.53
N ASP A 108 -2.72 26.86 -1.80
CA ASP A 108 -2.92 28.23 -1.31
C ASP A 108 -3.12 29.26 -2.42
N GLY A 109 -2.68 28.95 -3.66
CA GLY A 109 -2.92 29.79 -4.82
C GLY A 109 -4.36 29.76 -5.35
N GLU A 110 -5.19 28.83 -4.89
CA GLU A 110 -6.59 28.74 -5.30
C GLU A 110 -7.45 29.64 -4.43
N ALA A 111 -8.07 30.66 -5.04
CA ALA A 111 -8.89 31.64 -4.32
C ALA A 111 -10.28 31.10 -3.94
N ASP A 112 -10.84 30.19 -4.76
CA ASP A 112 -12.16 29.59 -4.51
C ASP A 112 -12.03 28.40 -3.57
N ILE A 113 -12.57 28.54 -2.35
CA ILE A 113 -12.50 27.51 -1.31
C ILE A 113 -13.14 26.19 -1.75
N LYS A 114 -14.24 26.25 -2.50
CA LYS A 114 -14.92 25.04 -2.99
C LYS A 114 -14.05 24.28 -4.00
N LYS A 115 -13.39 25.01 -4.89
CA LYS A 115 -12.45 24.41 -5.85
C LYS A 115 -11.24 23.80 -5.13
N LYS A 116 -10.74 24.51 -4.12
CA LYS A 116 -9.62 24.02 -3.29
C LYS A 116 -9.99 22.71 -2.59
N GLN A 117 -11.18 22.65 -1.99
CA GLN A 117 -11.69 21.44 -1.34
C GLN A 117 -11.85 20.31 -2.34
N ALA A 118 -12.38 20.57 -3.53
CA ALA A 118 -12.56 19.56 -4.56
C ALA A 118 -11.23 19.00 -5.05
N LYS A 119 -10.21 19.83 -5.20
CA LYS A 119 -8.86 19.40 -5.60
C LYS A 119 -8.23 18.52 -4.52
N LEU A 120 -8.38 18.89 -3.26
CA LEU A 120 -7.89 18.10 -2.12
C LEU A 120 -8.57 16.73 -2.09
N LEU A 121 -9.89 16.69 -2.21
CA LEU A 121 -10.65 15.45 -2.19
C LEU A 121 -10.23 14.51 -3.32
N ARG A 122 -10.12 15.05 -4.53
CA ARG A 122 -9.70 14.26 -5.70
C ARG A 122 -8.30 13.67 -5.50
N PHE A 123 -7.38 14.47 -4.99
CA PHE A 123 -6.01 14.02 -4.69
C PHE A 123 -6.00 12.88 -3.67
N ALA A 124 -6.73 13.05 -2.57
CA ALA A 124 -6.74 12.07 -1.48
C ALA A 124 -7.47 10.77 -1.88
N LEU A 125 -8.56 10.88 -2.64
CA LEU A 125 -9.24 9.71 -3.20
C LEU A 125 -8.31 8.93 -4.13
N GLY A 126 -7.50 9.63 -4.93
CA GLY A 126 -6.50 9.00 -5.80
C GLY A 126 -5.40 8.28 -5.04
N ARG A 127 -5.16 8.66 -3.80
CA ARG A 127 -4.22 7.96 -2.92
C ARG A 127 -4.82 6.74 -2.23
N GLY A 128 -6.13 6.50 -2.40
CA GLY A 128 -6.81 5.35 -1.86
C GLY A 128 -7.52 5.57 -0.53
N TYR A 129 -7.54 6.78 -0.01
CA TYR A 129 -8.31 7.11 1.19
C TYR A 129 -9.79 7.20 0.85
N ASP A 130 -10.67 6.87 1.81
CA ASP A 130 -12.10 7.04 1.60
C ASP A 130 -12.55 8.45 2.02
N TYR A 131 -13.76 8.82 1.62
CA TYR A 131 -14.31 10.14 1.87
C TYR A 131 -14.39 10.47 3.37
N SER A 132 -14.79 9.50 4.19
CA SER A 132 -14.93 9.67 5.64
C SER A 132 -13.59 10.03 6.29
N GLU A 133 -12.53 9.28 5.94
CA GLU A 133 -11.18 9.55 6.44
C GLU A 133 -10.67 10.93 6.03
N ILE A 134 -10.91 11.29 4.78
CA ILE A 134 -10.47 12.58 4.23
C ILE A 134 -11.19 13.72 4.93
N LYS A 135 -12.49 13.59 5.12
CA LYS A 135 -13.32 14.59 5.79
C LYS A 135 -12.85 14.82 7.23
N ASP A 136 -12.64 13.76 7.98
CA ASP A 136 -12.17 13.82 9.36
C ASP A 136 -10.79 14.49 9.45
N ALA A 137 -9.88 14.14 8.56
CA ALA A 137 -8.54 14.73 8.51
C ALA A 137 -8.61 16.23 8.15
N TYR A 138 -9.44 16.57 7.18
CA TYR A 138 -9.65 17.97 6.76
C TYR A 138 -10.18 18.81 7.90
N GLU A 139 -11.19 18.33 8.63
CA GLU A 139 -11.77 19.05 9.76
C GLU A 139 -10.74 19.32 10.85
N LYS A 140 -9.89 18.35 11.15
CA LYS A 140 -8.80 18.50 12.12
C LYS A 140 -7.80 19.57 11.69
N ILE A 141 -7.50 19.66 10.41
CA ILE A 141 -6.54 20.63 9.87
C ILE A 141 -7.13 22.04 9.92
N VAL A 142 -8.37 22.21 9.50
CA VAL A 142 -9.04 23.51 9.46
C VAL A 142 -9.28 24.05 10.87
N ASP A 143 -9.64 23.20 11.82
CA ASP A 143 -9.85 23.60 13.22
C ASP A 143 -8.58 24.06 13.93
N ASN A 144 -7.41 23.62 13.43
CA ASN A 144 -6.11 23.96 14.00
C ASN A 144 -5.36 25.09 13.28
N ILE A 145 -6.01 25.69 12.30
CA ILE A 145 -5.51 26.89 11.60
C ILE A 145 -6.13 28.17 12.25
#